data_ee25fb10fe2b931acd7b4635db463307
#
_entry.id   ee25fb10fe2b931acd7b4635db463307
#
_cell.length_a   1.000
_cell.length_b   1.000
_cell.length_c   1.000
_cell.angle_alpha   90.00
_cell.angle_beta   90.00
_cell.angle_gamma   90.00
#
_symmetry.space_group_name_H-M   'P 1'
#
loop_
_entity.id
_entity.type
_entity.pdbx_description
1 polymer ?
#
loop_
_entity_poly.entity_id
_entity_poly.type
_entity_poly.pdbx_seq_one_letter_code
_entity_poly.pdbx_strand_id
1 'polypeptide(L)'
;MGAVVIGGCSNDDLNINFDDENAIDFSVTVPRSPRTATTTESINEFSVWAFVDGNKFMDNVTVVKNNNSWQYSPTMYWPADDKAVNFYSISPKIPKSEATVVNTPGTPDITGYTNTDGTTDLLYAVNMDETAGTTSVVKVNFRHALSQLQFNVRRYSSDATSPLRVEVKSLELLNVYSKGNLTMPRQTTGISGENLSSWSSQSEPNSPVIYDGNVVVLDNDNPVELNSTGYMFALPQTLVPSVTSASASVQGAYVRVLCAVYDQESGVKLWPSQTTQGYSDGMAYLYFPLSTSGSSVKEWRPGYAYRYNITIGVPAGSSVIDFDVTVDGYKDFGNLDI
;
A
#
# COMPACT_ATOMS: atom_id res chain seq x y z
N MET A 1 -49.18 66.90 -22.71
CA MET A 1 -48.86 65.93 -21.63
C MET A 1 -48.49 64.67 -22.26
N GLY A 2 -47.17 64.41 -22.36
CA GLY A 2 -46.61 63.16 -22.94
C GLY A 2 -46.15 62.24 -21.80
N ALA A 3 -46.68 61.06 -21.76
CA ALA A 3 -46.23 60.04 -20.83
C ALA A 3 -45.02 59.27 -21.44
N VAL A 4 -43.88 59.32 -20.77
CA VAL A 4 -42.72 58.54 -21.08
C VAL A 4 -42.92 57.17 -20.42
N VAL A 5 -43.02 56.14 -21.23
CA VAL A 5 -42.94 54.71 -20.78
C VAL A 5 -41.49 54.32 -20.71
N ILE A 6 -40.99 54.09 -19.51
CA ILE A 6 -39.66 53.50 -19.28
C ILE A 6 -39.87 52.01 -19.41
N GLY A 7 -39.32 51.44 -20.51
CA GLY A 7 -39.21 50.01 -20.70
C GLY A 7 -38.13 49.46 -19.77
N GLY A 8 -38.54 48.63 -18.82
CA GLY A 8 -37.60 47.85 -18.00
C GLY A 8 -36.91 46.80 -18.88
N CYS A 9 -35.58 46.82 -18.90
CA CYS A 9 -34.79 45.69 -19.39
C CYS A 9 -34.99 44.53 -18.43
N SER A 10 -35.72 43.53 -18.86
CA SER A 10 -35.63 42.20 -18.22
C SER A 10 -34.22 41.68 -18.47
N ASN A 11 -33.48 41.51 -17.40
CA ASN A 11 -32.33 40.59 -17.45
C ASN A 11 -32.90 39.20 -17.72
N ASP A 12 -32.97 38.84 -18.98
CA ASP A 12 -32.95 37.44 -19.33
C ASP A 12 -31.56 36.93 -18.91
N ASP A 13 -31.54 36.29 -17.76
CA ASP A 13 -30.45 35.35 -17.43
C ASP A 13 -30.40 34.36 -18.56
N LEU A 14 -29.49 34.62 -19.48
CA LEU A 14 -29.02 33.63 -20.44
C LEU A 14 -28.38 32.52 -19.58
N ASN A 15 -29.22 31.57 -19.25
CA ASN A 15 -28.76 30.27 -18.79
C ASN A 15 -28.07 29.62 -19.99
N ILE A 16 -26.85 30.07 -20.26
CA ILE A 16 -25.96 29.42 -21.21
C ILE A 16 -25.59 28.12 -20.52
N ASN A 17 -26.36 27.08 -20.77
CA ASN A 17 -25.85 25.71 -20.65
C ASN A 17 -24.70 25.65 -21.67
N PHE A 18 -23.51 25.91 -21.21
CA PHE A 18 -22.33 25.40 -21.88
C PHE A 18 -22.53 23.89 -21.81
N ASP A 19 -22.86 23.26 -22.92
CA ASP A 19 -22.71 21.83 -23.09
C ASP A 19 -21.23 21.55 -22.81
N ASP A 20 -20.97 20.91 -21.65
CA ASP A 20 -19.61 20.54 -21.23
C ASP A 20 -19.07 19.35 -22.05
N GLU A 21 -19.52 19.20 -23.31
CA GLU A 21 -19.15 18.11 -24.20
C GLU A 21 -17.62 18.01 -24.42
N ASN A 22 -16.89 19.10 -24.20
CA ASN A 22 -15.44 19.13 -24.33
C ASN A 22 -14.70 19.20 -22.97
N ALA A 23 -15.42 19.10 -21.85
CA ALA A 23 -14.79 19.02 -20.55
C ALA A 23 -14.06 17.70 -20.36
N ILE A 24 -12.94 17.73 -19.64
CA ILE A 24 -12.21 16.51 -19.30
C ILE A 24 -12.92 15.86 -18.10
N ASP A 25 -13.41 14.65 -18.29
CA ASP A 25 -13.98 13.82 -17.26
C ASP A 25 -13.04 12.66 -16.89
N PHE A 26 -13.27 12.07 -15.72
CA PHE A 26 -12.49 10.94 -15.23
C PHE A 26 -13.39 9.74 -14.92
N SER A 27 -12.95 8.56 -15.31
CA SER A 27 -13.44 7.30 -14.77
C SER A 27 -12.29 6.56 -14.09
N VAL A 28 -12.56 5.91 -12.98
CA VAL A 28 -11.52 5.35 -12.12
C VAL A 28 -11.73 3.86 -11.92
N THR A 29 -10.67 3.10 -12.12
CA THR A 29 -10.58 1.70 -11.75
C THR A 29 -9.37 1.46 -10.87
N VAL A 30 -9.53 0.60 -9.85
CA VAL A 30 -8.46 0.13 -8.98
C VAL A 30 -8.49 -1.39 -9.00
N PRO A 31 -7.38 -2.09 -9.21
CA PRO A 31 -7.35 -3.55 -9.18
C PRO A 31 -7.87 -4.07 -7.84
N ARG A 32 -8.64 -5.15 -7.87
CA ARG A 32 -9.16 -5.77 -6.64
C ARG A 32 -8.04 -6.42 -5.86
N SER A 33 -7.91 -6.05 -4.60
CA SER A 33 -7.05 -6.72 -3.63
C SER A 33 -7.89 -7.55 -2.65
N PRO A 34 -7.40 -8.70 -2.20
CA PRO A 34 -8.06 -9.40 -1.11
C PRO A 34 -7.85 -8.62 0.19
N ARG A 35 -8.92 -8.06 0.75
CA ARG A 35 -9.05 -7.37 2.05
C ARG A 35 -8.33 -6.01 2.18
N THR A 36 -9.04 -5.01 2.67
CA THR A 36 -8.62 -3.67 3.17
C THR A 36 -7.73 -2.77 2.33
N ALA A 37 -7.22 -3.19 1.19
CA ALA A 37 -6.59 -2.28 0.23
C ALA A 37 -7.63 -1.36 -0.42
N THR A 38 -7.20 -0.23 -0.92
CA THR A 38 -8.06 0.69 -1.67
C THR A 38 -8.63 -0.01 -2.91
N THR A 39 -9.92 0.11 -3.11
CA THR A 39 -10.64 -0.47 -4.25
C THR A 39 -11.34 0.63 -5.05
N THR A 40 -11.89 0.29 -6.20
CA THR A 40 -12.70 1.22 -7.01
C THR A 40 -13.88 1.78 -6.21
N GLU A 41 -14.42 1.02 -5.28
CA GLU A 41 -15.52 1.44 -4.42
C GLU A 41 -15.06 2.36 -3.29
N SER A 42 -13.89 2.11 -2.72
CA SER A 42 -13.39 2.82 -1.54
C SER A 42 -12.52 4.04 -1.84
N ILE A 43 -11.98 4.17 -3.06
CA ILE A 43 -11.24 5.38 -3.45
C ILE A 43 -12.20 6.58 -3.53
N ASN A 44 -11.84 7.67 -2.85
CA ASN A 44 -12.69 8.86 -2.74
C ASN A 44 -12.07 10.12 -3.34
N GLU A 45 -10.76 10.14 -3.47
CA GLU A 45 -10.04 11.28 -4.04
C GLU A 45 -8.70 10.88 -4.65
N PHE A 46 -8.23 11.70 -5.57
CA PHE A 46 -6.87 11.63 -6.10
C PHE A 46 -6.40 13.00 -6.60
N SER A 47 -5.10 13.16 -6.76
CA SER A 47 -4.49 14.34 -7.34
C SER A 47 -4.07 14.06 -8.77
N VAL A 48 -4.23 15.06 -9.66
CA VAL A 48 -3.88 14.98 -11.08
C VAL A 48 -2.86 16.05 -11.44
N TRP A 49 -1.83 15.64 -12.16
CA TRP A 49 -0.95 16.50 -12.94
C TRP A 49 -1.14 16.17 -14.41
N ALA A 50 -1.25 17.19 -15.27
CA ALA A 50 -1.37 16.98 -16.69
C ALA A 50 -0.45 17.91 -17.47
N PHE A 51 -0.01 17.44 -18.65
CA PHE A 51 0.91 18.16 -19.53
C PHE A 51 0.45 18.08 -20.98
N VAL A 52 0.62 19.20 -21.70
CA VAL A 52 0.38 19.32 -23.13
C VAL A 52 1.65 19.88 -23.76
N ASP A 53 2.20 19.22 -24.77
CA ASP A 53 3.46 19.62 -25.43
C ASP A 53 4.60 19.93 -24.42
N GLY A 54 4.67 19.14 -23.33
CA GLY A 54 5.65 19.35 -22.27
C GLY A 54 5.35 20.50 -21.31
N ASN A 55 4.31 21.28 -21.54
CA ASN A 55 3.89 22.37 -20.65
C ASN A 55 2.86 21.88 -19.64
N LYS A 56 2.93 22.41 -18.43
CA LYS A 56 1.98 22.11 -17.38
C LYS A 56 0.58 22.58 -17.77
N PHE A 57 -0.38 21.67 -17.76
CA PHE A 57 -1.78 21.92 -18.07
C PHE A 57 -2.67 21.81 -16.80
N MET A 58 -2.43 20.78 -15.96
CA MET A 58 -3.01 20.70 -14.63
C MET A 58 -1.88 20.53 -13.60
N ASP A 59 -2.00 21.15 -12.43
CA ASP A 59 -0.98 21.11 -11.39
C ASP A 59 -1.58 20.74 -10.05
N ASN A 60 -1.45 19.47 -9.66
CA ASN A 60 -1.94 18.94 -8.38
C ASN A 60 -3.45 19.27 -8.17
N VAL A 61 -4.24 19.08 -9.20
CA VAL A 61 -5.68 19.28 -9.14
C VAL A 61 -6.29 18.11 -8.37
N THR A 62 -7.05 18.44 -7.32
CA THR A 62 -7.74 17.41 -6.53
C THR A 62 -9.04 17.03 -7.21
N VAL A 63 -9.21 15.75 -7.51
CA VAL A 63 -10.43 15.16 -8.06
C VAL A 63 -11.09 14.36 -6.96
N VAL A 64 -12.36 14.65 -6.66
CA VAL A 64 -13.11 14.01 -5.57
C VAL A 64 -14.32 13.27 -6.10
N LYS A 65 -14.64 12.14 -5.48
CA LYS A 65 -15.82 11.36 -5.79
C LYS A 65 -17.05 11.99 -5.11
N ASN A 66 -18.02 12.36 -5.92
CA ASN A 66 -19.30 12.85 -5.44
C ASN A 66 -20.42 11.96 -6.01
N ASN A 67 -21.04 11.16 -5.14
CA ASN A 67 -21.94 10.08 -5.54
C ASN A 67 -21.20 9.12 -6.48
N ASN A 68 -21.60 9.01 -7.75
CA ASN A 68 -20.98 8.15 -8.75
C ASN A 68 -20.19 8.93 -9.81
N SER A 69 -19.94 10.22 -9.62
CA SER A 69 -19.17 11.06 -10.54
C SER A 69 -17.90 11.58 -9.88
N TRP A 70 -16.90 11.86 -10.71
CA TRP A 70 -15.65 12.49 -10.29
C TRP A 70 -15.69 13.97 -10.62
N GLN A 71 -15.39 14.81 -9.65
CA GLN A 71 -15.53 16.26 -9.77
C GLN A 71 -14.24 16.98 -9.35
N TYR A 72 -13.93 18.08 -10.01
CA TYR A 72 -12.77 18.91 -9.69
C TYR A 72 -13.04 20.36 -10.12
N SER A 73 -12.24 21.28 -9.63
CA SER A 73 -12.35 22.71 -9.96
C SER A 73 -10.96 23.35 -10.06
N PRO A 74 -10.73 24.24 -11.04
CA PRO A 74 -11.65 24.63 -12.13
C PRO A 74 -11.82 23.51 -13.17
N THR A 75 -12.93 23.50 -13.88
CA THR A 75 -13.15 22.59 -15.02
C THR A 75 -12.12 22.87 -16.10
N MET A 76 -11.49 21.84 -16.58
CA MET A 76 -10.52 21.89 -17.69
C MET A 76 -11.14 21.26 -18.93
N TYR A 77 -10.77 21.80 -20.07
CA TYR A 77 -11.30 21.38 -21.38
C TYR A 77 -10.18 20.78 -22.20
N TRP A 78 -10.52 19.85 -23.05
CA TRP A 78 -9.57 19.28 -23.99
C TRP A 78 -8.94 20.39 -24.87
N PRO A 79 -7.62 20.32 -25.09
CA PRO A 79 -6.95 21.29 -25.97
C PRO A 79 -7.54 21.29 -27.37
N ALA A 80 -7.54 22.46 -28.01
CA ALA A 80 -7.84 22.56 -29.42
C ALA A 80 -6.80 21.80 -30.27
N ASP A 81 -7.16 21.49 -31.51
CA ASP A 81 -6.29 20.86 -32.52
C ASP A 81 -5.88 19.41 -32.11
N ASP A 82 -6.71 18.68 -31.39
CA ASP A 82 -6.48 17.29 -31.00
C ASP A 82 -5.12 17.03 -30.29
N LYS A 83 -4.60 18.03 -29.63
CA LYS A 83 -3.34 17.89 -28.89
C LYS A 83 -3.47 16.86 -27.79
N ALA A 84 -2.50 15.97 -27.71
CA ALA A 84 -2.43 14.95 -26.70
C ALA A 84 -2.13 15.52 -25.30
N VAL A 85 -2.80 14.99 -24.28
CA VAL A 85 -2.60 15.30 -22.88
C VAL A 85 -2.04 14.08 -22.16
N ASN A 86 -0.98 14.30 -21.39
CA ASN A 86 -0.39 13.27 -20.53
C ASN A 86 -0.84 13.50 -19.08
N PHE A 87 -1.53 12.52 -18.48
CA PHE A 87 -2.04 12.60 -17.12
C PHE A 87 -1.26 11.69 -16.18
N TYR A 88 -1.02 12.20 -14.99
CA TYR A 88 -0.41 11.48 -13.87
C TYR A 88 -1.29 11.66 -12.63
N SER A 89 -1.74 10.55 -12.07
CA SER A 89 -2.67 10.54 -10.95
C SER A 89 -2.08 9.81 -9.75
N ILE A 90 -2.32 10.33 -8.55
CA ILE A 90 -1.84 9.76 -7.28
C ILE A 90 -2.94 9.79 -6.25
N SER A 91 -3.15 8.68 -5.55
CA SER A 91 -4.08 8.59 -4.42
C SER A 91 -3.43 7.84 -3.26
N PRO A 92 -3.65 8.23 -2.01
CA PRO A 92 -4.24 9.50 -1.61
C PRO A 92 -3.33 10.68 -1.96
N LYS A 93 -3.83 11.89 -1.79
CA LYS A 93 -3.02 13.10 -1.94
C LYS A 93 -1.84 13.08 -0.98
N ILE A 94 -0.63 13.27 -1.52
CA ILE A 94 0.59 13.30 -0.71
C ILE A 94 0.84 14.74 -0.23
N PRO A 95 0.94 14.99 1.08
CA PRO A 95 1.37 16.28 1.61
C PRO A 95 2.78 16.63 1.13
N LYS A 96 3.04 17.89 0.82
CA LYS A 96 4.38 18.34 0.38
C LYS A 96 5.48 18.12 1.43
N SER A 97 5.11 17.96 2.69
CA SER A 97 6.01 17.63 3.79
C SER A 97 6.48 16.16 3.77
N GLU A 98 5.72 15.28 3.11
CA GLU A 98 6.00 13.85 3.07
C GLU A 98 6.69 13.42 1.78
N ALA A 99 6.42 14.12 0.68
CA ALA A 99 7.08 13.87 -0.58
C ALA A 99 6.95 15.04 -1.56
N THR A 100 7.84 15.09 -2.53
CA THR A 100 7.76 16.00 -3.67
C THR A 100 7.38 15.21 -4.90
N VAL A 101 6.28 15.59 -5.54
CA VAL A 101 5.94 15.07 -6.85
C VAL A 101 6.68 15.91 -7.89
N VAL A 102 7.57 15.27 -8.63
CA VAL A 102 8.36 15.94 -9.66
C VAL A 102 7.58 15.95 -10.97
N ASN A 103 7.28 17.15 -11.42
CA ASN A 103 6.50 17.40 -12.63
C ASN A 103 7.39 17.47 -13.88
N THR A 104 8.21 16.46 -14.11
CA THR A 104 8.99 16.40 -15.35
C THR A 104 8.17 15.61 -16.38
N PRO A 105 7.78 16.20 -17.52
CA PRO A 105 7.06 15.48 -18.56
C PRO A 105 7.81 14.24 -19.01
N GLY A 106 7.14 13.08 -18.93
CA GLY A 106 7.69 11.80 -19.39
C GLY A 106 8.37 10.93 -18.34
N THR A 107 8.66 11.46 -17.12
CA THR A 107 9.16 10.70 -15.98
C THR A 107 8.66 11.29 -14.67
N PRO A 108 7.37 11.16 -14.35
CA PRO A 108 6.88 11.64 -13.07
C PRO A 108 7.42 10.73 -11.97
N ASP A 109 8.12 11.33 -11.04
CA ASP A 109 8.67 10.66 -9.87
C ASP A 109 8.05 11.23 -8.60
N ILE A 110 7.83 10.38 -7.62
CA ILE A 110 7.57 10.82 -6.26
C ILE A 110 8.89 10.73 -5.50
N THR A 111 9.43 11.88 -5.10
CA THR A 111 10.72 11.95 -4.43
C THR A 111 10.55 12.09 -2.92
N GLY A 112 11.24 11.25 -2.16
CA GLY A 112 11.29 11.33 -0.71
C GLY A 112 10.00 10.88 -0.01
N TYR A 113 9.19 10.02 -0.64
CA TYR A 113 8.00 9.44 -0.01
C TYR A 113 8.37 8.70 1.26
N THR A 114 7.63 8.98 2.33
CA THR A 114 7.85 8.37 3.65
C THR A 114 6.60 7.59 4.06
N ASN A 115 6.78 6.34 4.44
CA ASN A 115 5.75 5.44 4.96
C ASN A 115 6.21 4.86 6.30
N THR A 116 5.84 5.50 7.41
CA THR A 116 6.31 5.12 8.74
C THR A 116 5.37 4.22 9.51
N ASP A 117 4.08 4.32 9.28
CA ASP A 117 3.03 3.58 10.00
C ASP A 117 2.46 2.38 9.21
N GLY A 118 2.71 2.34 7.90
CA GLY A 118 2.23 1.27 7.04
C GLY A 118 0.72 1.23 6.83
N THR A 119 -0.01 2.31 7.12
CA THR A 119 -1.47 2.32 7.02
C THR A 119 -1.99 2.83 5.68
N THR A 120 -1.17 3.59 4.97
CA THR A 120 -1.55 4.24 3.72
C THR A 120 -1.25 3.37 2.51
N ASP A 121 -2.26 3.09 1.71
CA ASP A 121 -2.15 2.44 0.40
C ASP A 121 -1.91 3.50 -0.68
N LEU A 122 -0.67 3.56 -1.17
CA LEU A 122 -0.29 4.51 -2.22
C LEU A 122 -0.64 3.94 -3.59
N LEU A 123 -1.46 4.67 -4.33
CA LEU A 123 -1.86 4.36 -5.70
C LEU A 123 -1.30 5.37 -6.69
N TYR A 124 -1.00 4.94 -7.89
CA TYR A 124 -0.62 5.80 -9.00
C TYR A 124 -1.26 5.32 -10.31
N ALA A 125 -1.47 6.25 -11.23
CA ALA A 125 -1.89 5.95 -12.60
C ALA A 125 -1.23 6.90 -13.59
N VAL A 126 -0.96 6.40 -14.79
CA VAL A 126 -0.36 7.16 -15.89
C VAL A 126 -1.16 6.93 -17.17
N ASN A 127 -1.61 8.01 -17.76
CA ASN A 127 -2.31 8.02 -19.04
C ASN A 127 -1.55 8.93 -20.01
N MET A 128 -0.95 8.33 -21.03
CA MET A 128 -0.15 9.06 -22.01
C MET A 128 -0.91 9.22 -23.32
N ASP A 129 -0.64 10.34 -23.98
CA ASP A 129 -1.12 10.62 -25.33
C ASP A 129 -2.66 10.57 -25.47
N GLU A 130 -3.38 10.93 -24.39
CA GLU A 130 -4.83 11.00 -24.40
C GLU A 130 -5.31 12.22 -25.22
N THR A 131 -6.34 12.01 -26.03
CA THR A 131 -6.96 13.06 -26.83
C THR A 131 -8.47 13.11 -26.59
N ALA A 132 -9.11 14.20 -27.00
CA ALA A 132 -10.56 14.33 -27.00
C ALA A 132 -11.17 13.20 -27.87
N GLY A 133 -11.57 12.11 -27.23
CA GLY A 133 -12.24 11.01 -27.92
C GLY A 133 -13.75 11.22 -28.02
N THR A 134 -14.48 10.20 -28.41
CA THR A 134 -15.93 10.22 -28.48
C THR A 134 -16.62 10.36 -27.11
N THR A 135 -15.92 10.13 -26.00
CA THR A 135 -16.47 10.16 -24.64
C THR A 135 -15.90 11.24 -23.76
N SER A 136 -14.85 11.95 -24.18
CA SER A 136 -14.12 12.95 -23.38
C SER A 136 -13.64 12.47 -21.99
N VAL A 137 -13.69 11.18 -21.72
CA VAL A 137 -13.42 10.58 -20.41
C VAL A 137 -12.04 9.92 -20.36
N VAL A 138 -11.19 10.38 -19.44
CA VAL A 138 -9.90 9.76 -19.14
C VAL A 138 -10.11 8.54 -18.25
N LYS A 139 -9.75 7.36 -18.73
CA LYS A 139 -9.84 6.10 -17.99
C LYS A 139 -8.63 5.94 -17.08
N VAL A 140 -8.71 6.37 -15.83
CA VAL A 140 -7.65 6.28 -14.84
C VAL A 140 -7.60 4.87 -14.25
N ASN A 141 -6.58 4.11 -14.61
CA ASN A 141 -6.36 2.75 -14.11
C ASN A 141 -5.24 2.76 -13.07
N PHE A 142 -5.62 2.83 -11.80
CA PHE A 142 -4.68 2.87 -10.69
C PHE A 142 -3.92 1.55 -10.51
N ARG A 143 -2.71 1.67 -9.97
CA ARG A 143 -1.84 0.57 -9.55
C ARG A 143 -1.38 0.82 -8.13
N HIS A 144 -1.24 -0.24 -7.34
CA HIS A 144 -0.68 -0.16 -6.01
C HIS A 144 0.83 0.03 -6.07
N ALA A 145 1.35 1.07 -5.45
CA ALA A 145 2.78 1.38 -5.45
C ALA A 145 3.55 0.63 -4.36
N LEU A 146 2.86 0.17 -3.32
CA LEU A 146 3.43 -0.50 -2.15
C LEU A 146 3.21 -2.00 -2.18
N SER A 147 3.90 -2.71 -1.30
CA SER A 147 3.68 -4.12 -1.00
C SER A 147 2.76 -4.26 0.20
N GLN A 148 1.87 -5.24 0.18
CA GLN A 148 1.05 -5.58 1.36
C GLN A 148 1.72 -6.69 2.17
N LEU A 149 1.71 -6.55 3.49
CA LEU A 149 2.25 -7.53 4.43
C LEU A 149 1.17 -7.97 5.41
N GLN A 150 1.03 -9.27 5.59
CA GLN A 150 0.17 -9.88 6.59
C GLN A 150 0.98 -10.85 7.42
N PHE A 151 0.78 -10.81 8.74
CA PHE A 151 1.47 -11.69 9.68
C PHE A 151 0.47 -12.53 10.46
N ASN A 152 0.66 -13.83 10.39
CA ASN A 152 -0.13 -14.81 11.12
C ASN A 152 0.79 -15.58 12.05
N VAL A 153 0.27 -15.98 13.21
CA VAL A 153 0.99 -16.83 14.17
C VAL A 153 0.19 -18.09 14.45
N ARG A 154 0.88 -19.21 14.46
CA ARG A 154 0.37 -20.51 14.89
C ARG A 154 1.34 -21.14 15.90
N ARG A 155 0.84 -22.03 16.73
CA ARG A 155 1.71 -22.84 17.56
C ARG A 155 2.33 -24.00 16.77
N TYR A 156 3.49 -24.44 17.19
CA TYR A 156 4.07 -25.67 16.70
C TYR A 156 3.29 -26.87 17.21
N SER A 157 2.98 -27.81 16.33
CA SER A 157 2.45 -29.12 16.68
C SER A 157 3.58 -30.14 16.57
N SER A 158 3.97 -30.74 17.67
CA SER A 158 4.72 -31.99 17.64
C SER A 158 3.77 -33.14 17.93
N ASP A 159 4.12 -34.35 17.52
CA ASP A 159 3.43 -35.58 17.94
C ASP A 159 3.57 -35.83 19.46
N ALA A 160 4.09 -34.86 20.19
CA ALA A 160 4.24 -34.89 21.64
C ALA A 160 2.88 -34.82 22.34
N THR A 161 2.79 -35.50 23.44
CA THR A 161 1.58 -35.76 24.21
C THR A 161 0.92 -34.52 24.83
N SER A 162 1.58 -33.36 24.85
CA SER A 162 1.00 -32.13 25.39
C SER A 162 1.03 -30.98 24.38
N PRO A 163 -0.12 -30.42 24.04
CA PRO A 163 -0.20 -29.28 23.14
C PRO A 163 0.40 -28.01 23.77
N LEU A 164 1.00 -27.18 22.96
CA LEU A 164 1.53 -25.89 23.39
C LEU A 164 0.44 -24.82 23.42
N ARG A 165 0.58 -23.86 24.33
CA ARG A 165 -0.13 -22.59 24.34
C ARG A 165 0.88 -21.46 24.20
N VAL A 166 0.69 -20.62 23.22
CA VAL A 166 1.57 -19.46 22.96
C VAL A 166 0.82 -18.19 23.30
N GLU A 167 1.40 -17.37 24.15
CA GLU A 167 0.90 -16.03 24.45
C GLU A 167 1.77 -15.01 23.72
N VAL A 168 1.17 -14.20 22.84
CA VAL A 168 1.85 -13.17 22.05
C VAL A 168 1.44 -11.79 22.56
N LYS A 169 2.42 -10.98 22.92
CA LYS A 169 2.23 -9.61 23.40
C LYS A 169 2.42 -8.58 22.28
N SER A 170 3.46 -8.72 21.47
CA SER A 170 3.71 -7.82 20.36
C SER A 170 4.40 -8.51 19.20
N LEU A 171 4.22 -7.92 18.02
CA LEU A 171 4.96 -8.23 16.80
C LEU A 171 5.45 -6.93 16.18
N GLU A 172 6.74 -6.87 15.89
CA GLU A 172 7.39 -5.71 15.31
C GLU A 172 8.20 -6.12 14.08
N LEU A 173 8.16 -5.28 13.07
CA LEU A 173 8.96 -5.41 11.86
C LEU A 173 10.25 -4.60 12.07
N LEU A 174 11.41 -5.15 11.78
CA LEU A 174 12.70 -4.51 12.07
C LEU A 174 13.52 -4.30 10.79
N ASN A 175 14.23 -3.16 10.75
CA ASN A 175 15.23 -2.82 9.74
C ASN A 175 14.68 -2.80 8.30
N VAL A 176 13.45 -2.34 8.11
CA VAL A 176 12.87 -2.11 6.79
C VAL A 176 12.91 -0.65 6.43
N TYR A 177 13.22 -0.36 5.18
CA TYR A 177 13.23 1.02 4.70
C TYR A 177 11.81 1.59 4.67
N SER A 178 11.67 2.82 5.17
CA SER A 178 10.40 3.55 5.21
C SER A 178 10.35 4.74 4.26
N LYS A 179 11.48 5.11 3.64
CA LYS A 179 11.58 6.25 2.72
C LYS A 179 12.22 5.85 1.41
N GLY A 180 11.74 6.42 0.31
CA GLY A 180 12.28 6.14 -1.01
C GLY A 180 11.69 7.03 -2.10
N ASN A 181 12.18 6.85 -3.32
CA ASN A 181 11.69 7.51 -4.51
C ASN A 181 10.95 6.50 -5.38
N LEU A 182 9.72 6.84 -5.79
CA LEU A 182 8.93 6.06 -6.72
C LEU A 182 9.09 6.61 -8.13
N THR A 183 9.49 5.76 -9.07
CA THR A 183 9.43 6.03 -10.51
C THR A 183 8.26 5.27 -11.12
N MET A 184 7.33 6.01 -11.71
CA MET A 184 6.15 5.44 -12.36
C MET A 184 6.50 4.91 -13.74
N PRO A 185 5.80 3.88 -14.26
CA PRO A 185 5.96 3.44 -15.64
C PRO A 185 5.41 4.50 -16.61
N ARG A 186 5.74 4.34 -17.87
CA ARG A 186 5.27 5.26 -18.91
C ARG A 186 3.74 5.23 -19.11
N GLN A 187 3.09 4.13 -18.82
CA GLN A 187 1.65 3.95 -19.03
C GLN A 187 1.09 2.91 -18.05
N THR A 188 -0.13 3.12 -17.56
CA THR A 188 -0.86 2.14 -16.75
C THR A 188 -2.15 1.64 -17.40
N THR A 189 -2.73 2.40 -18.31
CA THR A 189 -3.94 2.03 -19.05
C THR A 189 -3.60 1.09 -20.19
N GLY A 190 -4.42 0.05 -20.37
CA GLY A 190 -4.24 -0.92 -21.47
C GLY A 190 -3.04 -1.86 -21.34
N ILE A 191 -2.26 -1.79 -20.25
CA ILE A 191 -1.17 -2.72 -19.97
C ILE A 191 -1.70 -3.80 -19.05
N SER A 192 -1.76 -5.03 -19.57
CA SER A 192 -1.96 -6.24 -18.78
C SER A 192 -0.60 -6.74 -18.30
N GLY A 193 -0.47 -7.00 -17.02
CA GLY A 193 0.72 -7.62 -16.49
C GLY A 193 1.33 -6.95 -15.27
N GLU A 194 2.63 -7.14 -15.10
CA GLU A 194 3.35 -6.72 -13.92
C GLU A 194 3.32 -5.21 -13.70
N ASN A 195 3.29 -4.82 -12.43
CA ASN A 195 3.48 -3.45 -12.03
C ASN A 195 4.92 -3.02 -12.35
N LEU A 196 5.06 -2.08 -13.28
CA LEU A 196 6.35 -1.63 -13.78
C LEU A 196 6.93 -0.44 -13.01
N SER A 197 6.32 -0.02 -11.90
CA SER A 197 6.91 1.00 -11.05
C SER A 197 8.15 0.46 -10.33
N SER A 198 9.07 1.36 -10.01
CA SER A 198 10.29 1.01 -9.29
C SER A 198 10.55 1.95 -8.14
N TRP A 199 11.17 1.42 -7.09
CA TRP A 199 11.58 2.17 -5.92
C TRP A 199 13.11 2.27 -5.87
N SER A 200 13.61 3.46 -5.57
CA SER A 200 15.05 3.76 -5.48
C SER A 200 15.37 4.65 -4.29
N SER A 201 16.66 4.85 -4.02
CA SER A 201 17.14 5.75 -2.95
C SER A 201 16.51 5.45 -1.60
N GLN A 202 16.32 4.16 -1.31
CA GLN A 202 15.68 3.71 -0.08
C GLN A 202 16.56 4.01 1.13
N SER A 203 15.95 4.54 2.18
CA SER A 203 16.63 5.01 3.38
C SER A 203 15.71 4.97 4.59
N GLU A 204 16.24 5.44 5.72
CA GLU A 204 15.53 5.54 6.98
C GLU A 204 14.94 4.20 7.43
N PRO A 205 15.80 3.24 7.88
CA PRO A 205 15.31 1.99 8.45
C PRO A 205 14.35 2.27 9.59
N ASN A 206 13.20 1.64 9.56
CA ASN A 206 12.13 1.79 10.53
C ASN A 206 11.78 0.43 11.16
N SER A 207 11.13 0.48 12.30
CA SER A 207 10.72 -0.70 13.05
C SER A 207 9.27 -0.54 13.52
N PRO A 208 8.29 -0.55 12.60
CA PRO A 208 6.90 -0.36 12.95
C PRO A 208 6.37 -1.54 13.80
N VAL A 209 5.56 -1.19 14.79
CA VAL A 209 4.79 -2.17 15.57
C VAL A 209 3.58 -2.57 14.74
N ILE A 210 3.49 -3.86 14.42
CA ILE A 210 2.39 -4.45 13.66
C ILE A 210 1.23 -4.83 14.59
N TYR A 211 1.60 -5.35 15.76
CA TYR A 211 0.67 -5.82 16.77
C TYR A 211 1.17 -5.45 18.16
N ASP A 212 0.29 -4.91 19.00
CA ASP A 212 0.47 -4.74 20.43
C ASP A 212 -0.85 -5.08 21.13
N GLY A 213 -0.85 -6.15 21.91
CA GLY A 213 -2.06 -6.68 22.50
C GLY A 213 -1.79 -7.87 23.43
N ASN A 214 -2.74 -8.76 23.54
CA ASN A 214 -2.59 -10.03 24.22
C ASN A 214 -3.41 -11.07 23.46
N VAL A 215 -2.76 -11.88 22.63
CA VAL A 215 -3.41 -12.98 21.94
C VAL A 215 -2.88 -14.31 22.46
N VAL A 216 -3.78 -15.27 22.59
CA VAL A 216 -3.45 -16.65 22.95
C VAL A 216 -3.65 -17.53 21.73
N VAL A 217 -2.61 -18.23 21.31
CA VAL A 217 -2.61 -19.13 20.17
C VAL A 217 -2.64 -20.57 20.67
N LEU A 218 -3.73 -21.25 20.38
CA LEU A 218 -3.99 -22.63 20.81
C LEU A 218 -4.03 -23.63 19.66
N ASP A 219 -3.94 -23.13 18.42
CA ASP A 219 -4.14 -23.94 17.22
C ASP A 219 -2.87 -23.93 16.35
N ASN A 220 -2.64 -25.03 15.66
CA ASN A 220 -1.61 -25.16 14.65
C ASN A 220 -2.16 -25.13 13.21
N ASP A 221 -3.44 -25.42 13.03
CA ASP A 221 -4.10 -25.50 11.74
C ASP A 221 -4.78 -24.18 11.35
N ASN A 222 -5.21 -23.39 12.35
CA ASN A 222 -5.87 -22.11 12.15
C ASN A 222 -5.00 -20.96 12.69
N PRO A 223 -4.11 -20.38 11.88
CA PRO A 223 -3.25 -19.30 12.32
C PRO A 223 -4.05 -18.07 12.74
N VAL A 224 -3.60 -17.39 13.79
CA VAL A 224 -4.16 -16.13 14.26
C VAL A 224 -3.51 -14.98 13.51
N GLU A 225 -4.32 -14.16 12.85
CA GLU A 225 -3.87 -12.94 12.19
C GLU A 225 -3.55 -11.86 13.23
N LEU A 226 -2.37 -11.26 13.14
CA LEU A 226 -1.90 -10.24 14.07
C LEU A 226 -2.01 -8.81 13.53
N ASN A 227 -2.23 -8.62 12.24
CA ASN A 227 -2.46 -7.29 11.69
C ASN A 227 -3.81 -6.76 12.16
N SER A 228 -3.82 -5.78 13.05
CA SER A 228 -5.06 -5.22 13.64
C SER A 228 -6.01 -4.59 12.60
N THR A 229 -5.47 -4.17 11.45
CA THR A 229 -6.20 -3.51 10.35
C THR A 229 -6.29 -4.36 9.09
N GLY A 230 -5.86 -5.62 9.13
CA GLY A 230 -5.84 -6.56 8.01
C GLY A 230 -4.49 -6.64 7.30
N TYR A 231 -3.93 -5.55 6.83
CA TYR A 231 -2.62 -5.51 6.17
C TYR A 231 -1.81 -4.30 6.60
N MET A 232 -0.48 -4.44 6.50
CA MET A 232 0.44 -3.33 6.52
C MET A 232 0.95 -3.07 5.10
N PHE A 233 1.10 -1.81 4.72
CA PHE A 233 1.77 -1.43 3.48
C PHE A 233 3.24 -1.10 3.77
N ALA A 234 4.14 -1.63 2.95
CA ALA A 234 5.57 -1.42 3.07
C ALA A 234 6.17 -1.00 1.73
N LEU A 235 7.28 -0.26 1.77
CA LEU A 235 8.02 0.03 0.55
C LEU A 235 8.52 -1.27 -0.09
N PRO A 236 8.29 -1.45 -1.39
CA PRO A 236 8.95 -2.50 -2.16
C PRO A 236 10.46 -2.36 -2.04
N GLN A 237 11.14 -3.43 -1.62
CA GLN A 237 12.57 -3.39 -1.35
C GLN A 237 13.21 -4.77 -1.44
N THR A 238 14.49 -4.81 -1.73
CA THR A 238 15.28 -6.04 -1.60
C THR A 238 15.48 -6.33 -0.11
N LEU A 239 15.14 -7.54 0.30
CA LEU A 239 15.33 -8.00 1.66
C LEU A 239 16.77 -8.50 1.84
N VAL A 240 17.54 -7.80 2.67
CA VAL A 240 18.90 -8.26 2.98
C VAL A 240 18.81 -9.59 3.72
N PRO A 241 19.43 -10.66 3.20
CA PRO A 241 19.42 -11.94 3.88
C PRO A 241 20.07 -11.82 5.27
N SER A 242 19.40 -12.35 6.25
CA SER A 242 19.90 -12.34 7.61
C SER A 242 20.55 -13.65 7.97
N VAL A 243 21.54 -13.58 8.85
CA VAL A 243 22.13 -14.74 9.50
C VAL A 243 21.32 -15.00 10.75
N THR A 244 20.84 -16.22 10.92
CA THR A 244 20.10 -16.66 12.10
C THR A 244 20.98 -16.54 13.33
N SER A 245 20.92 -15.42 14.04
CA SER A 245 21.50 -15.32 15.37
C SER A 245 20.56 -14.54 16.28
N ALA A 246 20.34 -15.07 17.45
CA ALA A 246 19.52 -14.47 18.51
C ALA A 246 20.15 -13.22 19.15
N SER A 247 21.13 -12.59 18.52
CA SER A 247 21.82 -11.45 19.09
C SER A 247 21.26 -10.12 18.58
N ALA A 248 21.26 -9.12 19.45
CA ALA A 248 20.75 -7.78 19.20
C ALA A 248 21.45 -6.98 18.09
N SER A 249 22.43 -7.55 17.41
CA SER A 249 23.17 -6.94 16.30
C SER A 249 22.76 -7.51 14.94
N VAL A 250 21.53 -7.88 14.80
CA VAL A 250 21.00 -8.53 13.60
C VAL A 250 20.97 -7.55 12.44
N GLN A 251 21.71 -7.86 11.38
CA GLN A 251 21.65 -7.14 10.11
C GLN A 251 20.58 -7.77 9.23
N GLY A 252 19.81 -6.96 8.51
CA GLY A 252 18.75 -7.39 7.62
C GLY A 252 17.34 -7.15 8.17
N ALA A 253 16.33 -7.52 7.40
CA ALA A 253 14.92 -7.37 7.75
C ALA A 253 14.44 -8.56 8.58
N TYR A 254 13.80 -8.26 9.72
CA TYR A 254 13.29 -9.26 10.67
C TYR A 254 11.90 -8.93 11.17
N VAL A 255 11.23 -9.97 11.63
CA VAL A 255 10.11 -9.84 12.56
C VAL A 255 10.59 -10.28 13.94
N ARG A 256 10.30 -9.51 14.98
CA ARG A 256 10.42 -9.96 16.37
C ARG A 256 9.06 -10.09 17.02
N VAL A 257 8.90 -11.17 17.78
CA VAL A 257 7.65 -11.48 18.49
C VAL A 257 7.95 -11.57 19.97
N LEU A 258 7.32 -10.71 20.76
CA LEU A 258 7.36 -10.80 22.23
C LEU A 258 6.32 -11.82 22.69
N CYS A 259 6.77 -12.93 23.24
CA CYS A 259 5.86 -14.02 23.57
C CYS A 259 6.34 -14.89 24.75
N ALA A 260 5.44 -15.78 25.19
CA ALA A 260 5.74 -16.87 26.10
C ALA A 260 5.07 -18.16 25.63
N VAL A 261 5.70 -19.29 25.92
CA VAL A 261 5.22 -20.64 25.56
C VAL A 261 4.97 -21.45 26.83
N TYR A 262 3.83 -22.07 26.90
CA TYR A 262 3.38 -22.89 28.01
C TYR A 262 3.00 -24.28 27.51
N ASP A 263 3.10 -25.25 28.40
CA ASP A 263 2.37 -26.47 28.28
C ASP A 263 0.88 -26.18 28.53
N GLN A 264 0.01 -26.55 27.61
CA GLN A 264 -1.40 -26.18 27.65
C GLN A 264 -2.15 -26.90 28.77
N GLU A 265 -1.78 -28.15 29.04
CA GLU A 265 -2.52 -28.98 30.03
C GLU A 265 -2.12 -28.64 31.48
N SER A 266 -0.81 -28.56 31.71
CA SER A 266 -0.31 -28.28 33.07
C SER A 266 -0.26 -26.77 33.39
N GLY A 267 -0.28 -25.92 32.38
CA GLY A 267 -0.10 -24.48 32.52
C GLY A 267 1.35 -24.07 32.86
N VAL A 268 2.28 -25.01 32.85
CA VAL A 268 3.69 -24.74 33.15
C VAL A 268 4.32 -23.96 32.06
N LYS A 269 5.02 -22.87 32.42
CA LYS A 269 5.80 -22.08 31.44
C LYS A 269 7.01 -22.87 30.99
N LEU A 270 7.10 -23.08 29.68
CA LEU A 270 8.20 -23.79 29.04
C LEU A 270 9.29 -22.82 28.52
N TRP A 271 8.89 -21.61 28.12
CA TRP A 271 9.77 -20.55 27.64
C TRP A 271 9.11 -19.17 27.82
N PRO A 272 9.86 -18.08 28.09
CA PRO A 272 11.28 -18.03 28.41
C PRO A 272 11.57 -18.39 29.89
N SER A 273 12.85 -18.70 30.16
CA SER A 273 13.38 -18.72 31.51
C SER A 273 13.84 -17.32 31.94
N GLN A 274 14.03 -17.10 33.23
CA GLN A 274 14.54 -15.82 33.75
C GLN A 274 15.95 -15.45 33.24
N THR A 275 16.70 -16.43 32.75
CA THR A 275 18.03 -16.24 32.16
C THR A 275 18.00 -16.01 30.65
N THR A 276 16.83 -16.06 30.03
CA THR A 276 16.66 -15.78 28.60
C THR A 276 16.99 -14.33 28.30
N GLN A 277 17.82 -14.10 27.29
CA GLN A 277 18.18 -12.72 26.87
C GLN A 277 16.91 -11.95 26.47
N GLY A 278 16.76 -10.73 27.00
CA GLY A 278 15.59 -9.90 26.77
C GLY A 278 14.34 -10.33 27.54
N TYR A 279 14.50 -11.17 28.58
CA TYR A 279 13.40 -11.52 29.47
C TYR A 279 12.85 -10.27 30.17
N SER A 280 11.56 -10.05 30.04
CA SER A 280 10.81 -9.00 30.72
C SER A 280 9.38 -9.47 30.95
N ASP A 281 8.88 -9.32 32.18
CA ASP A 281 7.49 -9.61 32.57
C ASP A 281 7.01 -11.03 32.18
N GLY A 282 7.92 -11.98 32.22
CA GLY A 282 7.60 -13.37 31.91
C GLY A 282 7.65 -13.73 30.42
N MET A 283 8.05 -12.81 29.56
CA MET A 283 8.15 -12.97 28.11
C MET A 283 9.55 -12.66 27.61
N ALA A 284 9.85 -13.04 26.37
CA ALA A 284 11.06 -12.64 25.66
C ALA A 284 10.82 -12.57 24.14
N TYR A 285 11.76 -11.99 23.43
CA TYR A 285 11.66 -11.86 21.97
C TYR A 285 12.17 -13.10 21.23
N LEU A 286 11.38 -13.57 20.28
CA LEU A 286 11.83 -14.44 19.20
C LEU A 286 12.03 -13.62 17.94
N TYR A 287 13.07 -13.96 17.16
CA TYR A 287 13.47 -13.24 15.95
C TYR A 287 13.32 -14.15 14.74
N PHE A 288 12.61 -13.68 13.73
CA PHE A 288 12.34 -14.40 12.49
C PHE A 288 12.87 -13.60 11.31
N PRO A 289 13.88 -14.10 10.58
CA PRO A 289 14.39 -13.39 9.40
C PRO A 289 13.36 -13.41 8.28
N LEU A 290 13.07 -12.25 7.68
CA LEU A 290 12.16 -12.15 6.54
C LEU A 290 12.76 -12.73 5.26
N SER A 291 14.09 -12.80 5.17
CA SER A 291 14.82 -13.44 4.10
C SER A 291 16.07 -14.12 4.61
N THR A 292 16.36 -15.29 4.09
CA THR A 292 17.62 -16.02 4.28
C THR A 292 18.22 -16.33 2.92
N SER A 293 19.45 -16.85 2.88
CA SER A 293 20.08 -17.27 1.61
C SER A 293 19.27 -18.31 0.84
N GLY A 294 18.48 -19.13 1.55
CA GLY A 294 17.60 -20.16 0.98
C GLY A 294 16.17 -19.73 0.74
N SER A 295 15.77 -18.52 1.13
CA SER A 295 14.38 -18.06 0.98
C SER A 295 13.99 -17.92 -0.48
N SER A 296 12.74 -18.27 -0.79
CA SER A 296 12.10 -18.00 -2.09
C SER A 296 11.78 -16.52 -2.27
N VAL A 297 11.44 -15.82 -1.17
CA VAL A 297 11.17 -14.39 -1.17
C VAL A 297 12.44 -13.63 -0.80
N LYS A 298 12.97 -12.88 -1.76
CA LYS A 298 14.17 -12.04 -1.59
C LYS A 298 13.90 -10.56 -1.73
N GLU A 299 12.70 -10.20 -2.16
CA GLU A 299 12.27 -8.84 -2.36
C GLU A 299 10.77 -8.71 -2.16
N TRP A 300 10.35 -7.54 -1.75
CA TRP A 300 8.95 -7.12 -1.86
C TRP A 300 8.78 -6.30 -3.14
N ARG A 301 7.75 -6.63 -3.91
CA ARG A 301 7.45 -6.00 -5.19
C ARG A 301 6.24 -5.07 -5.09
N PRO A 302 6.18 -4.00 -5.87
CA PRO A 302 5.00 -3.13 -5.94
C PRO A 302 3.76 -3.93 -6.33
N GLY A 303 2.66 -3.74 -5.61
CA GLY A 303 1.39 -4.41 -5.89
C GLY A 303 1.36 -5.91 -5.58
N TYR A 304 2.25 -6.43 -4.76
CA TYR A 304 2.22 -7.82 -4.29
C TYR A 304 1.84 -7.91 -2.81
N ALA A 305 1.07 -8.93 -2.47
CA ALA A 305 0.73 -9.28 -1.09
C ALA A 305 1.57 -10.46 -0.61
N TYR A 306 2.16 -10.28 0.57
CA TYR A 306 2.99 -11.29 1.23
C TYR A 306 2.34 -11.66 2.55
N ARG A 307 2.03 -12.95 2.71
CA ARG A 307 1.52 -13.50 3.96
C ARG A 307 2.61 -14.31 4.63
N TYR A 308 2.99 -13.90 5.83
CA TYR A 308 3.99 -14.55 6.65
C TYR A 308 3.29 -15.39 7.72
N ASN A 309 3.52 -16.70 7.70
CA ASN A 309 3.03 -17.62 8.71
C ASN A 309 4.17 -17.97 9.66
N ILE A 310 4.04 -17.56 10.91
CA ILE A 310 5.04 -17.74 11.95
C ILE A 310 4.61 -18.91 12.83
N THR A 311 5.43 -19.94 12.91
CA THR A 311 5.19 -21.08 13.79
C THR A 311 6.05 -20.95 15.04
N ILE A 312 5.43 -20.88 16.22
CA ILE A 312 6.12 -20.73 17.49
C ILE A 312 6.05 -22.02 18.28
N GLY A 313 7.24 -22.53 18.64
CA GLY A 313 7.44 -23.66 19.53
C GLY A 313 8.33 -23.30 20.70
N VAL A 314 8.71 -24.30 21.49
CA VAL A 314 9.70 -24.14 22.55
C VAL A 314 11.08 -24.09 21.90
N PRO A 315 11.84 -22.99 22.04
CA PRO A 315 13.19 -22.92 21.53
C PRO A 315 14.09 -23.86 22.32
N ALA A 316 14.22 -25.08 21.87
CA ALA A 316 15.16 -26.06 22.41
C ALA A 316 16.31 -26.22 21.42
N GLY A 317 17.42 -25.54 21.67
CA GLY A 317 18.75 -25.90 21.16
C GLY A 317 18.97 -26.05 19.66
N SER A 318 18.01 -26.36 18.85
CA SER A 318 18.03 -26.40 17.39
C SER A 318 16.63 -26.64 16.86
N SER A 319 16.09 -25.64 16.18
CA SER A 319 14.94 -25.77 15.30
C SER A 319 13.61 -26.12 15.95
N VAL A 320 12.68 -25.25 15.96
CA VAL A 320 11.38 -25.34 15.32
C VAL A 320 10.77 -23.95 15.33
N ILE A 321 11.36 -23.12 14.53
CA ILE A 321 10.73 -21.91 14.08
C ILE A 321 10.61 -22.13 12.58
N ASP A 322 9.43 -22.50 12.13
CA ASP A 322 9.13 -22.61 10.72
C ASP A 322 8.52 -21.30 10.25
N PHE A 323 9.01 -20.81 9.14
CA PHE A 323 8.62 -19.54 8.57
C PHE A 323 8.25 -19.78 7.11
N ASP A 324 6.95 -19.81 6.85
CA ASP A 324 6.41 -20.00 5.52
C ASP A 324 5.84 -18.69 4.97
N VAL A 325 6.18 -18.40 3.70
CA VAL A 325 5.73 -17.19 3.02
C VAL A 325 4.87 -17.57 1.83
N THR A 326 3.62 -17.18 1.87
CA THR A 326 2.75 -17.24 0.69
C THR A 326 2.77 -15.88 -0.01
N VAL A 327 3.09 -15.90 -1.30
CA VAL A 327 3.07 -14.70 -2.14
C VAL A 327 1.83 -14.73 -3.01
N ASP A 328 0.90 -13.83 -2.74
CA ASP A 328 -0.24 -13.58 -3.62
C ASP A 328 0.08 -12.33 -4.45
N GLY A 329 0.22 -12.46 -5.76
CA GLY A 329 0.20 -11.29 -6.63
C GLY A 329 -1.13 -10.58 -6.46
N TYR A 330 -1.14 -9.28 -6.27
CA TYR A 330 -2.29 -8.49 -6.69
C TYR A 330 -2.47 -8.80 -8.16
N LYS A 331 -3.44 -9.57 -8.52
CA LYS A 331 -3.74 -9.79 -9.92
C LYS A 331 -4.21 -8.44 -10.45
N ASP A 332 -3.31 -7.72 -11.06
CA ASP A 332 -3.65 -6.70 -12.03
C ASP A 332 -4.43 -7.43 -13.13
N PHE A 333 -5.73 -7.57 -12.93
CA PHE A 333 -6.60 -8.04 -14.00
C PHE A 333 -6.57 -6.95 -15.06
N GLY A 334 -5.72 -7.19 -16.08
CA GLY A 334 -5.76 -6.44 -17.30
C GLY A 334 -7.20 -6.46 -17.80
N ASN A 335 -7.67 -5.27 -18.23
CA ASN A 335 -8.88 -5.05 -18.97
C ASN A 335 -10.12 -5.81 -18.45
N LEU A 336 -10.83 -5.22 -17.51
CA LEU A 336 -12.27 -5.34 -17.53
C LEU A 336 -12.76 -4.35 -18.58
N ASP A 337 -12.90 -4.81 -19.83
CA ASP A 337 -13.80 -4.19 -20.79
C ASP A 337 -15.21 -4.27 -20.19
N ILE A 338 -15.73 -3.13 -19.77
CA ILE A 338 -17.14 -2.92 -19.49
C ILE A 338 -17.65 -1.95 -20.54
#